data_8dcb69343c71fec9fd3846aa78ec5aa8
#
_entry.id   8dcb69343c71fec9fd3846aa78ec5aa8
#
_cell.length_a   1.000
_cell.length_b   1.000
_cell.length_c   1.000
_cell.angle_alpha   90.00
_cell.angle_beta   90.00
_cell.angle_gamma   90.00
#
_symmetry.space_group_name_H-M   'P 1'
#
loop_
_entity.id
_entity.type
_entity.pdbx_description
1 polymer ?
#
loop_
_entity_poly.entity_id
_entity_poly.type
_entity_poly.pdbx_seq_one_letter_code
_entity_poly.pdbx_strand_id
1 'polypeptide(L)'
;EKFESSVHGGQSCVGCHKDITAIPHGKNGNIKVSCVQCHEALWAAAQRENPAGDRTKLGMVKQQIDRYMNSIHARPNSEDQSRTNATCYDCHDAHYVYPQGSTVRAEWRLNLPNVCGKCHAGQLAAYATSVHGKEVLQSSNPNAAVCSDCHTTHDVENPAADSTRLVITKNCGNCHQGSLKSYTQTYHGQVNTLGYAYTAKCFDCHGSHEVQRVADPSSTVHPDNRLRTCQKCHAGATAGFVTFEPHATTHDYERYPRMWIVSKFMAALIIGVFLFFWTHSALWFYREYQDRKSGKTRPHVQAGELSQYRGKYVRRFGLGWRLVHLSFAVALMILSLTGMAAFYAEAGWASTVMDLFGGPKAAAIVHRVAGVIILG
;
A
#
# COMPACT_ATOMS: atom_id res chain seq x y z
N GLU A 1 -39.63 -19.65 -0.45
CA GLU A 1 -39.45 -18.29 -1.04
C GLU A 1 -38.00 -17.77 -0.93
N LYS A 2 -37.36 -17.74 0.29
CA LYS A 2 -35.98 -17.21 0.40
C LYS A 2 -34.97 -18.07 -0.30
N PHE A 3 -35.05 -19.41 -0.16
CA PHE A 3 -34.14 -20.34 -0.85
C PHE A 3 -34.28 -20.24 -2.37
N GLU A 4 -35.49 -20.17 -2.88
CA GLU A 4 -35.78 -20.08 -4.30
C GLU A 4 -35.18 -18.83 -4.97
N SER A 5 -35.04 -17.75 -4.20
CA SER A 5 -34.40 -16.50 -4.67
C SER A 5 -32.87 -16.49 -4.49
N SER A 6 -32.31 -17.51 -3.86
CA SER A 6 -30.86 -17.66 -3.70
C SER A 6 -30.17 -18.13 -4.98
N VAL A 7 -28.85 -18.03 -5.06
CA VAL A 7 -28.06 -18.56 -6.18
C VAL A 7 -28.20 -20.07 -6.36
N HIS A 8 -28.66 -20.78 -5.32
CA HIS A 8 -28.89 -22.23 -5.32
C HIS A 8 -30.36 -22.59 -5.46
N GLY A 9 -31.28 -21.65 -5.63
CA GLY A 9 -32.72 -21.86 -5.62
C GLY A 9 -33.25 -22.84 -6.68
N GLY A 10 -32.50 -23.07 -7.76
CA GLY A 10 -32.82 -24.07 -8.77
C GLY A 10 -32.34 -25.48 -8.46
N GLN A 11 -31.66 -25.71 -7.32
CA GLN A 11 -31.15 -27.03 -6.93
C GLN A 11 -32.18 -27.79 -6.07
N SER A 12 -32.22 -29.10 -6.22
CA SER A 12 -32.99 -29.95 -5.31
C SER A 12 -32.31 -30.06 -3.94
N CYS A 13 -33.09 -30.20 -2.87
CA CYS A 13 -32.54 -30.39 -1.51
C CYS A 13 -31.55 -31.57 -1.45
N VAL A 14 -31.88 -32.70 -2.06
CA VAL A 14 -31.04 -33.90 -2.12
C VAL A 14 -29.82 -33.76 -3.03
N GLY A 15 -29.77 -32.74 -3.86
CA GLY A 15 -28.57 -32.38 -4.64
C GLY A 15 -27.41 -31.95 -3.74
N CYS A 16 -27.73 -31.33 -2.61
CA CYS A 16 -26.78 -30.94 -1.56
C CYS A 16 -26.77 -31.96 -0.41
N HIS A 17 -27.96 -32.35 0.08
CA HIS A 17 -28.15 -33.29 1.20
C HIS A 17 -28.22 -34.74 0.69
N LYS A 18 -27.12 -35.28 0.18
CA LYS A 18 -27.00 -36.62 -0.37
C LYS A 18 -27.19 -37.75 0.64
N ASP A 19 -27.12 -37.44 1.90
CA ASP A 19 -27.38 -38.33 3.04
C ASP A 19 -28.87 -38.58 3.28
N ILE A 20 -29.76 -37.77 2.69
CA ILE A 20 -31.21 -37.96 2.82
C ILE A 20 -31.70 -38.90 1.71
N THR A 21 -31.95 -40.16 2.10
CA THR A 21 -32.35 -41.24 1.17
C THR A 21 -33.83 -41.64 1.30
N ALA A 22 -34.58 -41.13 2.31
CA ALA A 22 -35.97 -41.42 2.56
C ALA A 22 -36.72 -40.23 3.15
N ILE A 23 -38.04 -40.15 2.90
CA ILE A 23 -38.95 -39.13 3.46
C ILE A 23 -40.11 -39.88 4.16
N PRO A 24 -40.43 -39.57 5.42
CA PRO A 24 -39.75 -38.56 6.28
C PRO A 24 -38.35 -39.01 6.69
N HIS A 25 -37.40 -38.08 6.65
CA HIS A 25 -36.03 -38.31 7.10
C HIS A 25 -35.94 -38.20 8.63
N GLY A 26 -35.10 -39.03 9.25
CA GLY A 26 -34.80 -38.93 10.67
C GLY A 26 -33.98 -37.66 11.02
N LYS A 27 -33.94 -37.33 12.32
CA LYS A 27 -33.17 -36.15 12.80
C LYS A 27 -31.65 -36.24 12.61
N ASN A 28 -31.15 -37.35 12.07
CA ASN A 28 -29.72 -37.66 11.94
C ASN A 28 -29.04 -37.10 10.66
N GLY A 29 -29.80 -36.43 9.79
CA GLY A 29 -29.28 -35.83 8.58
C GLY A 29 -28.61 -34.48 8.83
N ASN A 30 -27.50 -34.42 9.58
CA ASN A 30 -26.75 -33.21 9.88
C ASN A 30 -25.33 -33.25 9.27
N ILE A 31 -25.18 -33.88 8.12
CA ILE A 31 -23.90 -33.78 7.41
C ILE A 31 -23.76 -32.39 6.82
N LYS A 32 -22.77 -31.64 7.30
CA LYS A 32 -22.44 -30.37 6.71
C LYS A 32 -21.95 -30.57 5.29
N VAL A 33 -22.70 -30.04 4.32
CA VAL A 33 -22.37 -30.14 2.89
C VAL A 33 -21.09 -29.34 2.62
N SER A 34 -20.12 -29.93 1.91
CA SER A 34 -18.90 -29.21 1.54
C SER A 34 -19.12 -28.30 0.33
N CYS A 35 -19.16 -27.01 0.56
CA CYS A 35 -19.23 -25.99 -0.50
C CYS A 35 -18.03 -26.11 -1.46
N VAL A 36 -16.82 -26.26 -0.89
CA VAL A 36 -15.56 -26.38 -1.64
C VAL A 36 -15.61 -27.57 -2.58
N GLN A 37 -15.95 -28.75 -2.04
CA GLN A 37 -15.94 -29.99 -2.81
C GLN A 37 -16.89 -29.94 -4.02
N CYS A 38 -18.10 -29.39 -3.85
CA CYS A 38 -19.06 -29.26 -4.93
C CYS A 38 -18.56 -28.26 -5.99
N HIS A 39 -18.14 -27.07 -5.60
CA HIS A 39 -17.70 -26.03 -6.55
C HIS A 39 -16.41 -26.41 -7.29
N GLU A 40 -15.49 -27.13 -6.66
CA GLU A 40 -14.30 -27.64 -7.33
C GLU A 40 -14.65 -28.74 -8.35
N ALA A 41 -15.58 -29.63 -8.00
CA ALA A 41 -16.05 -30.63 -8.94
C ALA A 41 -16.76 -30.05 -10.15
N LEU A 42 -17.61 -29.02 -9.95
CA LEU A 42 -18.27 -28.28 -11.03
C LEU A 42 -17.26 -27.54 -11.92
N TRP A 43 -16.24 -26.93 -11.31
CA TRP A 43 -15.17 -26.27 -12.07
C TRP A 43 -14.39 -27.28 -12.92
N ALA A 44 -13.99 -28.40 -12.35
CA ALA A 44 -13.27 -29.45 -13.07
C ALA A 44 -14.11 -30.07 -14.20
N ALA A 45 -15.41 -30.27 -13.98
CA ALA A 45 -16.33 -30.75 -15.02
C ALA A 45 -16.44 -29.73 -16.17
N ALA A 46 -16.67 -28.47 -15.86
CA ALA A 46 -16.78 -27.41 -16.87
C ALA A 46 -15.51 -27.26 -17.72
N GLN A 47 -14.35 -27.48 -17.13
CA GLN A 47 -13.06 -27.44 -17.86
C GLN A 47 -12.93 -28.61 -18.85
N ARG A 48 -13.45 -29.81 -18.51
CA ARG A 48 -13.37 -30.99 -19.36
C ARG A 48 -14.40 -30.97 -20.50
N GLU A 49 -15.64 -30.54 -20.18
CA GLU A 49 -16.76 -30.63 -21.12
C GLU A 49 -16.74 -29.51 -22.17
N ASN A 50 -16.41 -28.31 -21.76
CA ASN A 50 -16.36 -27.17 -22.68
C ASN A 50 -15.18 -26.22 -22.34
N PRO A 51 -13.95 -26.52 -22.80
CA PRO A 51 -12.77 -25.69 -22.51
C PRO A 51 -12.86 -24.23 -22.95
N ALA A 52 -13.67 -23.91 -23.95
CA ALA A 52 -13.89 -22.56 -24.50
C ALA A 52 -15.19 -21.88 -24.02
N GLY A 53 -15.97 -22.54 -23.15
CA GLY A 53 -17.25 -22.00 -22.67
C GLY A 53 -17.09 -20.82 -21.71
N ASP A 54 -18.12 -19.96 -21.62
CA ASP A 54 -18.18 -18.90 -20.62
C ASP A 54 -18.30 -19.49 -19.21
N ARG A 55 -17.26 -19.27 -18.41
CA ARG A 55 -17.12 -19.76 -17.05
C ARG A 55 -16.95 -18.63 -16.04
N THR A 56 -17.29 -17.43 -16.42
CA THR A 56 -17.02 -16.22 -15.61
C THR A 56 -17.57 -16.36 -14.19
N LYS A 57 -18.82 -16.79 -14.04
CA LYS A 57 -19.45 -16.95 -12.71
C LYS A 57 -18.77 -18.05 -11.89
N LEU A 58 -18.56 -19.23 -12.52
CA LEU A 58 -17.94 -20.38 -11.85
C LEU A 58 -16.47 -20.10 -11.51
N GLY A 59 -15.75 -19.42 -12.40
CA GLY A 59 -14.38 -18.99 -12.18
C GLY A 59 -14.26 -17.98 -11.05
N MET A 60 -15.20 -17.04 -10.92
CA MET A 60 -15.24 -16.12 -9.76
C MET A 60 -15.41 -16.87 -8.45
N VAL A 61 -16.31 -17.88 -8.39
CA VAL A 61 -16.50 -18.68 -7.18
C VAL A 61 -15.25 -19.48 -6.85
N LYS A 62 -14.64 -20.14 -7.87
CA LYS A 62 -13.36 -20.86 -7.69
C LYS A 62 -12.27 -19.96 -7.12
N GLN A 63 -12.12 -18.76 -7.66
CA GLN A 63 -11.16 -17.77 -7.16
C GLN A 63 -11.42 -17.40 -5.69
N GLN A 64 -12.68 -17.25 -5.27
CA GLN A 64 -12.99 -16.97 -3.87
C GLN A 64 -12.68 -18.14 -2.95
N ILE A 65 -12.88 -19.37 -3.43
CA ILE A 65 -12.49 -20.58 -2.70
C ILE A 65 -10.96 -20.63 -2.55
N ASP A 66 -10.21 -20.39 -3.61
CA ASP A 66 -8.74 -20.36 -3.55
C ASP A 66 -8.22 -19.30 -2.57
N ARG A 67 -8.83 -18.12 -2.56
CA ARG A 67 -8.52 -17.08 -1.58
C ARG A 67 -8.81 -17.52 -0.15
N TYR A 68 -9.97 -18.12 0.09
CA TYR A 68 -10.32 -18.66 1.39
C TYR A 68 -9.33 -19.74 1.84
N MET A 69 -8.97 -20.68 0.98
CA MET A 69 -8.00 -21.75 1.30
C MET A 69 -6.61 -21.23 1.68
N ASN A 70 -6.24 -20.03 1.19
CA ASN A 70 -5.00 -19.36 1.56
C ASN A 70 -5.15 -18.50 2.83
N SER A 71 -6.35 -18.22 3.29
CA SER A 71 -6.63 -17.32 4.42
C SER A 71 -6.31 -17.95 5.79
N ILE A 72 -6.21 -17.09 6.81
CA ILE A 72 -6.08 -17.53 8.20
C ILE A 72 -7.29 -18.35 8.67
N HIS A 73 -8.49 -18.09 8.12
CA HIS A 73 -9.71 -18.79 8.50
C HIS A 73 -9.74 -20.25 8.06
N ALA A 74 -9.09 -20.59 6.95
CA ALA A 74 -8.98 -21.97 6.47
C ALA A 74 -7.90 -22.79 7.20
N ARG A 75 -7.04 -22.15 8.00
CA ARG A 75 -5.99 -22.82 8.75
C ARG A 75 -6.58 -23.57 9.95
N PRO A 76 -5.91 -24.66 10.41
CA PRO A 76 -6.31 -25.36 11.62
C PRO A 76 -6.43 -24.42 12.82
N ASN A 77 -7.46 -24.62 13.62
CA ASN A 77 -7.67 -23.86 14.84
C ASN A 77 -6.60 -24.20 15.88
N SER A 78 -6.12 -23.21 16.63
CA SER A 78 -5.06 -23.39 17.63
C SER A 78 -5.51 -24.21 18.85
N GLU A 79 -6.80 -24.17 19.18
CA GLU A 79 -7.37 -24.90 20.32
C GLU A 79 -7.86 -26.31 19.93
N ASP A 80 -8.30 -26.48 18.67
CA ASP A 80 -8.80 -27.73 18.14
C ASP A 80 -8.36 -27.91 16.68
N GLN A 81 -7.26 -28.61 16.46
CA GLN A 81 -6.67 -28.82 15.15
C GLN A 81 -7.52 -29.70 14.21
N SER A 82 -8.57 -30.34 14.71
CA SER A 82 -9.50 -31.14 13.88
C SER A 82 -10.45 -30.27 13.06
N ARG A 83 -10.54 -28.97 13.36
CA ARG A 83 -11.36 -28.00 12.65
C ARG A 83 -10.54 -26.80 12.15
N THR A 84 -11.04 -26.09 11.15
CA THR A 84 -10.50 -24.81 10.71
C THR A 84 -10.95 -23.68 11.63
N ASN A 85 -10.26 -22.52 11.58
CA ASN A 85 -10.62 -21.33 12.37
C ASN A 85 -12.06 -20.87 12.07
N ALA A 86 -12.46 -20.83 10.80
CA ALA A 86 -13.84 -20.60 10.39
C ALA A 86 -14.13 -21.35 9.08
N THR A 87 -15.36 -21.78 8.90
CA THR A 87 -15.87 -22.42 7.68
C THR A 87 -16.73 -21.48 6.87
N CYS A 88 -17.14 -21.90 5.66
CA CYS A 88 -18.06 -21.13 4.84
C CYS A 88 -19.37 -20.80 5.58
N TYR A 89 -19.86 -21.72 6.41
CA TYR A 89 -21.12 -21.59 7.16
C TYR A 89 -21.05 -20.60 8.32
N ASP A 90 -19.88 -20.29 8.82
CA ASP A 90 -19.74 -19.32 9.91
C ASP A 90 -19.99 -17.89 9.42
N CYS A 91 -19.81 -17.69 8.09
CA CYS A 91 -20.01 -16.40 7.42
C CYS A 91 -21.23 -16.39 6.51
N HIS A 92 -21.50 -17.49 5.79
CA HIS A 92 -22.56 -17.60 4.80
C HIS A 92 -23.67 -18.53 5.27
N ASP A 93 -24.91 -18.11 5.01
CA ASP A 93 -26.05 -19.03 5.09
C ASP A 93 -26.19 -19.75 3.74
N ALA A 94 -25.99 -21.08 3.71
CA ALA A 94 -26.00 -21.85 2.49
C ALA A 94 -27.34 -21.82 1.72
N HIS A 95 -28.45 -21.62 2.45
CA HIS A 95 -29.77 -21.52 1.84
C HIS A 95 -30.11 -20.13 1.32
N TYR A 96 -29.36 -19.10 1.74
CA TYR A 96 -29.66 -17.69 1.44
C TYR A 96 -28.44 -16.94 0.88
N VAL A 97 -27.70 -17.57 -0.03
CA VAL A 97 -26.63 -16.89 -0.77
C VAL A 97 -27.26 -16.11 -1.93
N TYR A 98 -27.17 -14.81 -1.90
CA TYR A 98 -27.80 -13.95 -2.90
C TYR A 98 -26.83 -13.48 -3.99
N PRO A 99 -27.34 -13.23 -5.22
CA PRO A 99 -26.53 -12.72 -6.32
C PRO A 99 -25.87 -11.38 -5.99
N GLN A 100 -24.69 -11.16 -6.56
CA GLN A 100 -24.03 -9.87 -6.47
C GLN A 100 -24.91 -8.79 -7.10
N GLY A 101 -25.02 -7.62 -6.44
CA GLY A 101 -25.85 -6.49 -6.90
C GLY A 101 -27.31 -6.57 -6.46
N SER A 102 -27.77 -7.63 -5.78
CA SER A 102 -29.12 -7.67 -5.22
C SER A 102 -29.23 -6.80 -3.97
N THR A 103 -30.45 -6.25 -3.72
CA THR A 103 -30.75 -5.45 -2.51
C THR A 103 -30.54 -6.25 -1.23
N VAL A 104 -30.94 -7.52 -1.22
CA VAL A 104 -30.74 -8.42 -0.08
C VAL A 104 -29.26 -8.63 0.24
N ARG A 105 -28.40 -8.69 -0.79
CA ARG A 105 -26.96 -8.76 -0.58
C ARG A 105 -26.39 -7.47 0.02
N ALA A 106 -26.91 -6.31 -0.37
CA ALA A 106 -26.54 -5.03 0.23
C ALA A 106 -26.90 -4.97 1.72
N GLU A 107 -28.11 -5.44 2.08
CA GLU A 107 -28.54 -5.58 3.48
C GLU A 107 -27.65 -6.56 4.26
N TRP A 108 -27.32 -7.72 3.66
CA TRP A 108 -26.39 -8.69 4.26
C TRP A 108 -25.01 -8.08 4.50
N ARG A 109 -24.51 -7.22 3.59
CA ARG A 109 -23.23 -6.52 3.79
C ARG A 109 -23.25 -5.66 5.05
N LEU A 110 -24.33 -4.93 5.30
CA LEU A 110 -24.47 -4.11 6.52
C LEU A 110 -24.51 -4.96 7.80
N ASN A 111 -24.90 -6.24 7.72
CA ASN A 111 -24.87 -7.16 8.84
C ASN A 111 -23.52 -7.87 9.05
N LEU A 112 -22.54 -7.69 8.15
CA LEU A 112 -21.23 -8.32 8.28
C LEU A 112 -20.54 -8.08 9.62
N PRO A 113 -20.60 -6.87 10.25
CA PRO A 113 -20.00 -6.68 11.56
C PRO A 113 -20.54 -7.65 12.62
N ASN A 114 -21.84 -7.94 12.60
CA ASN A 114 -22.45 -8.90 13.51
C ASN A 114 -22.03 -10.35 13.19
N VAL A 115 -21.82 -10.68 11.92
CA VAL A 115 -21.32 -12.00 11.50
C VAL A 115 -19.89 -12.20 12.01
N CYS A 116 -19.00 -11.25 11.77
CA CYS A 116 -17.61 -11.29 12.26
C CYS A 116 -17.56 -11.29 13.79
N GLY A 117 -18.41 -10.48 14.41
CA GLY A 117 -18.50 -10.30 15.86
C GLY A 117 -18.89 -11.55 16.65
N LYS A 118 -19.44 -12.59 16.00
CA LYS A 118 -19.72 -13.88 16.67
C LYS A 118 -18.47 -14.49 17.30
N CYS A 119 -17.31 -14.30 16.65
CA CYS A 119 -16.01 -14.76 17.14
C CYS A 119 -15.12 -13.59 17.58
N HIS A 120 -15.24 -12.42 16.93
CA HIS A 120 -14.43 -11.23 17.15
C HIS A 120 -15.21 -10.16 17.96
N ALA A 121 -15.76 -10.55 19.12
CA ALA A 121 -16.65 -9.70 19.93
C ALA A 121 -15.96 -8.39 20.40
N GLY A 122 -14.68 -8.45 20.78
CA GLY A 122 -13.91 -7.28 21.22
C GLY A 122 -13.74 -6.25 20.09
N GLN A 123 -13.44 -6.72 18.88
CA GLN A 123 -13.29 -5.89 17.70
C GLN A 123 -14.63 -5.28 17.27
N LEU A 124 -15.73 -6.04 17.37
CA LEU A 124 -17.08 -5.52 17.12
C LEU A 124 -17.43 -4.41 18.11
N ALA A 125 -17.15 -4.61 19.40
CA ALA A 125 -17.43 -3.59 20.43
C ALA A 125 -16.66 -2.29 20.16
N ALA A 126 -15.37 -2.38 19.82
CA ALA A 126 -14.55 -1.23 19.44
C ALA A 126 -15.06 -0.56 18.15
N TYR A 127 -15.36 -1.36 17.11
CA TYR A 127 -15.90 -0.88 15.84
C TYR A 127 -17.24 -0.15 16.02
N ALA A 128 -18.13 -0.64 16.86
CA ALA A 128 -19.43 -0.03 17.12
C ALA A 128 -19.33 1.41 17.69
N THR A 129 -18.23 1.75 18.35
CA THR A 129 -17.95 3.11 18.83
C THR A 129 -17.41 4.04 17.77
N SER A 130 -16.85 3.50 16.68
CA SER A 130 -16.20 4.25 15.60
C SER A 130 -17.20 5.03 14.74
N VAL A 131 -16.68 5.97 13.94
CA VAL A 131 -17.51 6.67 12.93
C VAL A 131 -18.08 5.69 11.91
N HIS A 132 -17.31 4.67 11.49
CA HIS A 132 -17.77 3.68 10.52
C HIS A 132 -18.84 2.77 11.13
N GLY A 133 -18.63 2.32 12.37
CA GLY A 133 -19.58 1.46 13.08
C GLY A 133 -20.90 2.15 13.37
N LYS A 134 -20.88 3.40 13.80
CA LYS A 134 -22.10 4.21 14.00
C LYS A 134 -22.88 4.37 12.69
N GLU A 135 -22.21 4.67 11.60
CA GLU A 135 -22.84 4.82 10.28
C GLU A 135 -23.47 3.50 9.78
N VAL A 136 -22.80 2.34 10.01
CA VAL A 136 -23.34 1.05 9.60
C VAL A 136 -24.45 0.56 10.53
N LEU A 137 -24.16 0.50 11.83
CA LEU A 137 -25.04 -0.18 12.81
C LEU A 137 -26.24 0.66 13.25
N GLN A 138 -26.11 2.00 13.22
CA GLN A 138 -27.19 2.91 13.68
C GLN A 138 -27.90 3.58 12.51
N SER A 139 -27.15 3.96 11.45
CA SER A 139 -27.70 4.71 10.32
C SER A 139 -27.97 3.84 9.09
N SER A 140 -27.56 2.57 9.10
CA SER A 140 -27.65 1.64 7.95
C SER A 140 -27.08 2.23 6.66
N ASN A 141 -26.00 3.04 6.76
CA ASN A 141 -25.38 3.71 5.62
C ASN A 141 -24.61 2.68 4.74
N PRO A 142 -25.06 2.41 3.50
CA PRO A 142 -24.44 1.40 2.63
C PRO A 142 -23.05 1.79 2.15
N ASN A 143 -22.67 3.05 2.27
CA ASN A 143 -21.35 3.56 1.86
C ASN A 143 -20.33 3.56 2.98
N ALA A 144 -20.73 3.27 4.23
CA ALA A 144 -19.81 3.18 5.34
C ALA A 144 -19.03 1.86 5.31
N ALA A 145 -17.77 1.92 5.80
CA ALA A 145 -16.89 0.77 5.77
C ALA A 145 -17.31 -0.31 6.79
N VAL A 146 -17.36 -1.56 6.35
CA VAL A 146 -17.53 -2.74 7.18
C VAL A 146 -16.20 -3.51 7.31
N CYS A 147 -16.17 -4.56 8.12
CA CYS A 147 -14.94 -5.32 8.42
C CYS A 147 -14.17 -5.74 7.16
N SER A 148 -14.89 -6.23 6.14
CA SER A 148 -14.28 -6.72 4.90
C SER A 148 -13.67 -5.64 4.00
N ASP A 149 -14.04 -4.38 4.19
CA ASP A 149 -13.48 -3.29 3.39
C ASP A 149 -12.05 -2.96 3.85
N CYS A 150 -11.71 -3.27 5.10
CA CYS A 150 -10.36 -3.14 5.63
C CYS A 150 -9.57 -4.46 5.54
N HIS A 151 -10.21 -5.59 5.91
CA HIS A 151 -9.56 -6.89 6.09
C HIS A 151 -9.70 -7.83 4.89
N THR A 152 -10.28 -7.39 3.78
CA THR A 152 -10.68 -8.25 2.65
C THR A 152 -11.82 -9.22 3.00
N THR A 153 -12.24 -10.07 2.06
CA THR A 153 -13.39 -10.98 2.28
C THR A 153 -12.97 -12.43 2.51
N HIS A 154 -12.27 -13.03 1.55
CA HIS A 154 -11.94 -14.44 1.57
C HIS A 154 -10.46 -14.72 1.81
N ASP A 155 -9.61 -13.78 1.51
CA ASP A 155 -8.16 -13.81 1.72
C ASP A 155 -7.74 -13.06 3.00
N VAL A 156 -8.52 -13.25 4.07
CA VAL A 156 -8.23 -12.63 5.38
C VAL A 156 -6.96 -13.22 5.96
N GLU A 157 -5.99 -12.35 6.20
CA GLU A 157 -4.67 -12.71 6.74
C GLU A 157 -4.47 -12.16 8.15
N ASN A 158 -3.42 -12.66 8.82
CA ASN A 158 -3.05 -12.17 10.14
C ASN A 158 -2.71 -10.66 10.06
N PRO A 159 -3.42 -9.79 10.80
CA PRO A 159 -3.19 -8.35 10.77
C PRO A 159 -1.81 -7.93 11.32
N ALA A 160 -1.09 -8.82 12.00
CA ALA A 160 0.29 -8.58 12.43
C ALA A 160 1.31 -8.83 11.31
N ALA A 161 0.93 -9.51 10.22
CA ALA A 161 1.82 -9.75 9.09
C ALA A 161 2.09 -8.43 8.31
N ASP A 162 3.33 -8.24 7.92
CA ASP A 162 3.76 -7.01 7.23
C ASP A 162 3.00 -6.76 5.95
N SER A 163 2.77 -7.78 5.13
CA SER A 163 1.97 -7.71 3.91
C SER A 163 0.54 -7.24 4.18
N THR A 164 -0.10 -7.78 5.20
CA THR A 164 -1.47 -7.43 5.59
C THR A 164 -1.57 -5.98 6.05
N ARG A 165 -0.62 -5.52 6.85
CA ARG A 165 -0.56 -4.13 7.30
C ARG A 165 -0.46 -3.13 6.14
N LEU A 166 0.31 -3.49 5.10
CA LEU A 166 0.42 -2.69 3.88
C LEU A 166 -0.88 -2.69 3.06
N VAL A 167 -1.54 -3.84 2.95
CA VAL A 167 -2.84 -3.98 2.26
C VAL A 167 -3.93 -3.18 2.95
N ILE A 168 -4.05 -3.26 4.28
CA ILE A 168 -5.05 -2.49 5.06
C ILE A 168 -4.86 -0.98 4.81
N THR A 169 -3.61 -0.50 4.77
CA THR A 169 -3.33 0.91 4.47
C THR A 169 -3.87 1.34 3.10
N LYS A 170 -3.70 0.50 2.08
CA LYS A 170 -4.24 0.76 0.74
C LYS A 170 -5.76 0.73 0.73
N ASN A 171 -6.37 -0.19 1.48
CA ASN A 171 -7.82 -0.33 1.56
C ASN A 171 -8.52 0.92 2.11
N CYS A 172 -7.90 1.64 3.06
CA CYS A 172 -8.40 2.96 3.48
C CYS A 172 -8.56 3.92 2.30
N GLY A 173 -7.63 3.88 1.36
CA GLY A 173 -7.61 4.71 0.15
C GLY A 173 -8.73 4.41 -0.85
N ASN A 174 -9.39 3.27 -0.80
CA ASN A 174 -10.53 2.96 -1.67
C ASN A 174 -11.68 3.96 -1.49
N CYS A 175 -11.85 4.50 -0.27
CA CYS A 175 -12.82 5.54 0.03
C CYS A 175 -12.14 6.89 0.30
N HIS A 176 -11.01 6.91 1.00
CA HIS A 176 -10.26 8.11 1.41
C HIS A 176 -9.12 8.44 0.43
N GLN A 177 -9.42 8.53 -0.87
CA GLN A 177 -8.42 8.69 -1.95
C GLN A 177 -7.53 9.93 -1.74
N GLY A 178 -8.13 11.09 -1.39
CA GLY A 178 -7.39 12.33 -1.14
C GLY A 178 -6.42 12.21 0.04
N SER A 179 -6.83 11.54 1.11
CA SER A 179 -6.01 11.33 2.29
C SER A 179 -4.88 10.31 2.02
N LEU A 180 -5.16 9.24 1.25
CA LEU A 180 -4.11 8.31 0.83
C LEU A 180 -3.08 9.03 -0.04
N LYS A 181 -3.52 9.81 -1.04
CA LYS A 181 -2.62 10.56 -1.94
C LYS A 181 -1.72 11.53 -1.18
N SER A 182 -2.25 12.25 -0.19
CA SER A 182 -1.43 13.16 0.62
C SER A 182 -0.50 12.38 1.57
N TYR A 183 -0.95 11.27 2.13
CA TYR A 183 -0.14 10.39 2.95
C TYR A 183 1.05 9.79 2.16
N THR A 184 0.86 9.31 0.93
CA THR A 184 1.94 8.74 0.11
C THR A 184 3.02 9.77 -0.25
N GLN A 185 2.73 11.08 -0.14
CA GLN A 185 3.71 12.16 -0.30
C GLN A 185 4.55 12.41 0.97
N THR A 186 4.15 11.89 2.12
CA THR A 186 4.94 11.98 3.36
C THR A 186 6.04 10.92 3.38
N TYR A 187 7.07 11.12 4.23
CA TYR A 187 8.12 10.11 4.44
C TYR A 187 7.54 8.76 4.88
N HIS A 188 6.56 8.75 5.79
CA HIS A 188 5.89 7.53 6.22
C HIS A 188 5.23 6.79 5.06
N GLY A 189 4.49 7.52 4.22
CA GLY A 189 3.82 6.95 3.07
C GLY A 189 4.77 6.48 1.98
N GLN A 190 5.82 7.24 1.68
CA GLN A 190 6.84 6.89 0.70
C GLN A 190 7.52 5.55 1.06
N VAL A 191 7.98 5.45 2.30
CA VAL A 191 8.67 4.25 2.80
C VAL A 191 7.71 3.05 2.89
N ASN A 192 6.45 3.31 3.25
CA ASN A 192 5.39 2.30 3.26
C ASN A 192 5.08 1.78 1.84
N THR A 193 4.99 2.68 0.85
CA THR A 193 4.79 2.33 -0.57
C THR A 193 5.94 1.47 -1.11
N LEU A 194 7.17 1.71 -0.63
CA LEU A 194 8.35 0.91 -0.94
C LEU A 194 8.40 -0.44 -0.18
N GLY A 195 7.35 -0.82 0.53
CA GLY A 195 7.23 -2.13 1.17
C GLY A 195 7.72 -2.22 2.62
N TYR A 196 8.15 -1.12 3.24
CA TYR A 196 8.60 -1.14 4.63
C TYR A 196 7.44 -1.00 5.62
N ALA A 197 7.06 -2.10 6.24
CA ALA A 197 5.88 -2.18 7.11
C ALA A 197 6.05 -1.57 8.52
N TYR A 198 7.25 -1.18 8.92
CA TYR A 198 7.54 -0.66 10.26
C TYR A 198 7.50 0.88 10.37
N THR A 199 6.86 1.54 9.42
CA THR A 199 6.56 2.97 9.48
C THR A 199 5.08 3.20 9.80
N ALA A 200 4.73 4.41 10.26
CA ALA A 200 3.36 4.74 10.64
C ALA A 200 2.40 4.66 9.44
N LYS A 201 1.27 4.03 9.64
CA LYS A 201 0.17 3.86 8.68
C LYS A 201 -1.05 4.62 9.14
N CYS A 202 -2.11 4.62 8.34
CA CYS A 202 -3.37 5.28 8.67
C CYS A 202 -3.87 4.89 10.07
N PHE A 203 -3.92 3.59 10.36
CA PHE A 203 -4.43 3.07 11.62
C PHE A 203 -3.47 3.26 12.81
N ASP A 204 -2.17 3.46 12.60
CA ASP A 204 -1.24 3.76 13.68
C ASP A 204 -1.47 5.18 14.25
N CYS A 205 -1.99 6.09 13.43
CA CYS A 205 -2.36 7.45 13.82
C CYS A 205 -3.83 7.55 14.23
N HIS A 206 -4.74 7.02 13.41
CA HIS A 206 -6.20 7.19 13.55
C HIS A 206 -6.89 6.14 14.43
N GLY A 207 -6.15 5.12 14.89
CA GLY A 207 -6.73 3.92 15.51
C GLY A 207 -7.20 2.92 14.46
N SER A 208 -7.48 1.69 14.89
CA SER A 208 -7.87 0.59 13.99
C SER A 208 -9.37 0.34 13.96
N HIS A 209 -9.97 -0.02 15.08
CA HIS A 209 -11.39 -0.35 15.15
C HIS A 209 -12.24 0.79 15.71
N GLU A 210 -11.67 1.63 16.57
CA GLU A 210 -12.30 2.78 17.24
C GLU A 210 -12.02 4.14 16.53
N VAL A 211 -11.92 4.13 15.22
CA VAL A 211 -11.60 5.34 14.43
C VAL A 211 -12.64 6.44 14.65
N GLN A 212 -12.19 7.65 15.05
CA GLN A 212 -13.04 8.81 15.29
C GLN A 212 -12.70 9.96 14.34
N ARG A 213 -13.64 10.90 14.19
CA ARG A 213 -13.39 12.18 13.49
C ARG A 213 -12.30 12.96 14.21
N VAL A 214 -11.46 13.69 13.46
CA VAL A 214 -10.36 14.48 14.05
C VAL A 214 -10.84 15.47 15.13
N ALA A 215 -12.05 16.04 14.96
CA ALA A 215 -12.63 16.98 15.90
C ALA A 215 -13.22 16.33 17.16
N ASP A 216 -13.31 15.00 17.21
CA ASP A 216 -13.82 14.28 18.38
C ASP A 216 -12.72 14.23 19.44
N PRO A 217 -13.00 14.66 20.71
CA PRO A 217 -11.99 14.61 21.78
C PRO A 217 -11.46 13.22 22.09
N SER A 218 -12.19 12.15 21.74
CA SER A 218 -11.74 10.77 21.88
C SER A 218 -10.80 10.31 20.76
N SER A 219 -10.71 11.08 19.67
CA SER A 219 -9.83 10.75 18.54
C SER A 219 -8.36 10.77 18.95
N THR A 220 -7.61 9.76 18.54
CA THR A 220 -6.16 9.70 18.76
C THR A 220 -5.38 10.83 18.05
N VAL A 221 -5.99 11.43 17.02
CA VAL A 221 -5.42 12.56 16.25
C VAL A 221 -6.08 13.90 16.58
N HIS A 222 -6.96 13.95 17.58
CA HIS A 222 -7.44 15.22 18.14
C HIS A 222 -6.24 16.06 18.61
N PRO A 223 -6.26 17.41 18.48
CA PRO A 223 -5.16 18.26 18.90
C PRO A 223 -4.57 17.92 20.28
N ASP A 224 -5.41 17.63 21.27
CA ASP A 224 -5.01 17.33 22.64
C ASP A 224 -4.35 15.93 22.77
N ASN A 225 -4.62 15.01 21.86
CA ASN A 225 -4.12 13.63 21.89
C ASN A 225 -2.96 13.39 20.92
N ARG A 226 -2.78 14.27 19.93
CA ARG A 226 -1.83 14.11 18.82
C ARG A 226 -0.40 13.89 19.30
N LEU A 227 0.06 14.66 20.30
CA LEU A 227 1.41 14.51 20.85
C LEU A 227 1.65 13.09 21.39
N ARG A 228 0.73 12.57 22.19
CA ARG A 228 0.81 11.21 22.74
C ARG A 228 0.80 10.15 21.62
N THR A 229 0.03 10.38 20.57
CA THR A 229 0.01 9.48 19.41
C THR A 229 1.33 9.47 18.67
N CYS A 230 1.95 10.63 18.43
CA CYS A 230 3.29 10.70 17.82
C CYS A 230 4.36 10.06 18.71
N GLN A 231 4.27 10.24 20.02
CA GLN A 231 5.22 9.70 21.00
C GLN A 231 5.25 8.17 21.08
N LYS A 232 4.25 7.47 20.58
CA LYS A 232 4.29 5.99 20.48
C LYS A 232 5.51 5.49 19.69
N CYS A 233 5.98 6.27 18.71
CA CYS A 233 7.13 5.95 17.88
C CYS A 233 8.27 6.99 18.04
N HIS A 234 7.91 8.25 18.26
CA HIS A 234 8.83 9.38 18.40
C HIS A 234 8.90 9.82 19.88
N ALA A 235 9.57 9.04 20.74
CA ALA A 235 9.59 9.27 22.18
C ALA A 235 10.01 10.69 22.59
N GLY A 236 10.87 11.35 21.79
CA GLY A 236 11.30 12.74 21.98
C GLY A 236 10.44 13.80 21.33
N ALA A 237 9.25 13.46 20.80
CA ALA A 237 8.36 14.43 20.17
C ALA A 237 7.89 15.49 21.18
N THR A 238 7.92 16.74 20.76
CA THR A 238 7.49 17.93 21.53
C THR A 238 6.24 18.56 20.91
N ALA A 239 5.67 19.56 21.57
CA ALA A 239 4.56 20.33 21.03
C ALA A 239 4.87 20.94 19.64
N GLY A 240 6.12 21.34 19.39
CA GLY A 240 6.54 21.80 18.06
C GLY A 240 6.56 20.71 17.00
N PHE A 241 6.83 19.46 17.38
CA PHE A 241 6.82 18.33 16.46
C PHE A 241 5.41 18.05 15.89
N VAL A 242 4.37 18.22 16.68
CA VAL A 242 2.98 17.93 16.27
C VAL A 242 2.33 19.06 15.45
N THR A 243 3.05 20.15 15.17
CA THR A 243 2.61 21.17 14.20
C THR A 243 2.75 20.68 12.76
N PHE A 244 3.43 19.56 12.54
CA PHE A 244 3.50 18.89 11.25
C PHE A 244 2.11 18.46 10.78
N GLU A 245 1.78 18.76 9.53
CA GLU A 245 0.50 18.44 8.90
C GLU A 245 0.66 17.20 7.98
N PRO A 246 0.30 15.99 8.44
CA PRO A 246 0.57 14.74 7.71
C PRO A 246 -0.17 14.63 6.36
N HIS A 247 -1.24 15.42 6.18
CA HIS A 247 -2.04 15.45 4.96
C HIS A 247 -1.82 16.73 4.13
N ALA A 248 -0.81 17.54 4.47
CA ALA A 248 -0.46 18.69 3.66
C ALA A 248 0.11 18.25 2.30
N THR A 249 -0.25 18.98 1.26
CA THR A 249 0.18 18.69 -0.11
C THR A 249 0.62 19.97 -0.81
N THR A 250 1.65 19.85 -1.65
CA THR A 250 2.14 20.92 -2.51
C THR A 250 1.22 21.21 -3.71
N HIS A 251 0.11 20.47 -3.86
CA HIS A 251 -0.83 20.58 -4.99
C HIS A 251 -2.09 21.40 -4.64
N ASP A 252 -2.32 21.68 -3.36
CA ASP A 252 -3.48 22.41 -2.89
C ASP A 252 -3.07 23.84 -2.50
N TYR A 253 -3.31 24.81 -3.41
CA TYR A 253 -3.00 26.21 -3.18
C TYR A 253 -3.92 26.83 -2.13
N GLU A 254 -5.20 26.45 -2.09
CA GLU A 254 -6.18 27.08 -1.20
C GLU A 254 -5.87 26.77 0.27
N ARG A 255 -5.55 25.52 0.58
CA ARG A 255 -5.23 25.09 1.95
C ARG A 255 -3.79 25.36 2.35
N TYR A 256 -2.83 25.23 1.41
CA TYR A 256 -1.39 25.28 1.70
C TYR A 256 -0.64 26.20 0.74
N PRO A 257 -1.01 27.52 0.64
CA PRO A 257 -0.45 28.42 -0.36
C PRO A 257 1.08 28.56 -0.26
N ARG A 258 1.63 28.59 0.94
CA ARG A 258 3.10 28.69 1.15
C ARG A 258 3.83 27.47 0.58
N MET A 259 3.34 26.25 0.85
CA MET A 259 3.95 25.03 0.33
C MET A 259 3.86 24.97 -1.19
N TRP A 260 2.73 25.36 -1.76
CA TRP A 260 2.53 25.40 -3.20
C TRP A 260 3.51 26.38 -3.86
N ILE A 261 3.60 27.62 -3.37
CA ILE A 261 4.50 28.66 -3.91
C ILE A 261 5.96 28.17 -3.86
N VAL A 262 6.42 27.72 -2.70
CA VAL A 262 7.81 27.22 -2.54
C VAL A 262 8.08 26.04 -3.48
N SER A 263 7.18 25.10 -3.57
CA SER A 263 7.33 23.95 -4.47
C SER A 263 7.43 24.37 -5.94
N LYS A 264 6.57 25.28 -6.40
CA LYS A 264 6.62 25.81 -7.78
C LYS A 264 7.87 26.62 -8.05
N PHE A 265 8.27 27.46 -7.10
CA PHE A 265 9.52 28.22 -7.21
C PHE A 265 10.74 27.31 -7.32
N MET A 266 10.84 26.28 -6.46
CA MET A 266 11.95 25.32 -6.50
C MET A 266 11.98 24.52 -7.81
N ALA A 267 10.82 24.10 -8.29
CA ALA A 267 10.72 23.41 -9.58
C ALA A 267 11.18 24.32 -10.74
N ALA A 268 10.71 25.56 -10.77
CA ALA A 268 11.10 26.54 -11.78
C ALA A 268 12.61 26.85 -11.73
N LEU A 269 13.18 26.98 -10.53
CA LEU A 269 14.61 27.20 -10.33
C LEU A 269 15.44 26.01 -10.87
N ILE A 270 15.07 24.78 -10.53
CA ILE A 270 15.75 23.57 -11.01
C ILE A 270 15.69 23.52 -12.54
N ILE A 271 14.50 23.67 -13.12
CA ILE A 271 14.32 23.65 -14.59
C ILE A 271 15.16 24.76 -15.23
N GLY A 272 15.15 25.97 -14.70
CA GLY A 272 15.94 27.10 -15.22
C GLY A 272 17.43 26.84 -15.18
N VAL A 273 17.94 26.31 -14.07
CA VAL A 273 19.36 25.93 -13.94
C VAL A 273 19.74 24.86 -14.95
N PHE A 274 18.96 23.79 -15.08
CA PHE A 274 19.26 22.74 -16.05
C PHE A 274 19.17 23.23 -17.48
N LEU A 275 18.17 24.02 -17.85
CA LEU A 275 18.04 24.58 -19.18
C LEU A 275 19.24 25.45 -19.52
N PHE A 276 19.66 26.32 -18.60
CA PHE A 276 20.82 27.18 -18.80
C PHE A 276 22.10 26.37 -19.02
N PHE A 277 22.43 25.46 -18.11
CA PHE A 277 23.70 24.71 -18.20
C PHE A 277 23.70 23.66 -19.31
N TRP A 278 22.57 23.02 -19.62
CA TRP A 278 22.50 22.10 -20.76
C TRP A 278 22.61 22.83 -22.09
N THR A 279 21.94 23.98 -22.23
CA THR A 279 22.09 24.82 -23.43
C THR A 279 23.52 25.27 -23.59
N HIS A 280 24.15 25.76 -22.52
CA HIS A 280 25.58 26.13 -22.55
C HIS A 280 26.46 24.94 -22.96
N SER A 281 26.27 23.79 -22.37
CA SER A 281 27.05 22.59 -22.69
C SER A 281 26.82 22.12 -24.13
N ALA A 282 25.57 22.15 -24.60
CA ALA A 282 25.24 21.78 -25.98
C ALA A 282 25.89 22.73 -26.98
N LEU A 283 25.87 24.04 -26.72
CA LEU A 283 26.55 25.04 -27.56
C LEU A 283 28.07 24.84 -27.55
N TRP A 284 28.64 24.50 -26.37
CA TRP A 284 30.07 24.21 -26.26
C TRP A 284 30.45 22.95 -27.06
N PHE A 285 29.69 21.85 -26.96
CA PHE A 285 29.90 20.63 -27.73
C PHE A 285 29.73 20.86 -29.23
N TYR A 286 28.71 21.66 -29.61
CA TYR A 286 28.49 22.03 -31.01
C TYR A 286 29.69 22.80 -31.58
N ARG A 287 30.24 23.76 -30.83
CA ARG A 287 31.44 24.50 -31.20
C ARG A 287 32.66 23.59 -31.33
N GLU A 288 32.88 22.71 -30.37
CA GLU A 288 33.97 21.73 -30.40
C GLU A 288 33.87 20.82 -31.63
N TYR A 289 32.64 20.37 -31.93
CA TYR A 289 32.36 19.56 -33.14
C TYR A 289 32.72 20.35 -34.44
N GLN A 290 32.32 21.61 -34.54
CA GLN A 290 32.64 22.45 -35.69
C GLN A 290 34.13 22.72 -35.81
N ASP A 291 34.83 22.98 -34.72
CA ASP A 291 36.29 23.15 -34.70
C ASP A 291 37.01 21.89 -35.18
N ARG A 292 36.59 20.72 -34.73
CA ARG A 292 37.14 19.40 -35.22
C ARG A 292 36.85 19.18 -36.70
N LYS A 293 35.65 19.46 -37.17
CA LYS A 293 35.24 19.31 -38.56
C LYS A 293 36.03 20.24 -39.50
N SER A 294 36.35 21.42 -39.03
CA SER A 294 37.15 22.43 -39.78
C SER A 294 38.66 22.22 -39.69
N GLY A 295 39.14 21.13 -39.06
CA GLY A 295 40.56 20.86 -38.91
C GLY A 295 41.29 21.75 -37.91
N LYS A 296 40.58 22.57 -37.14
CA LYS A 296 41.13 23.38 -36.05
C LYS A 296 41.38 22.50 -34.83
N THR A 297 42.45 21.67 -34.90
CA THR A 297 42.89 20.96 -33.71
C THR A 297 43.50 21.93 -32.73
N ARG A 298 42.98 21.98 -31.49
CA ARG A 298 43.71 22.67 -30.41
C ARG A 298 45.06 21.95 -30.25
N PRO A 299 46.15 22.69 -30.17
CA PRO A 299 47.47 22.05 -30.00
C PRO A 299 47.41 21.23 -28.70
N HIS A 300 47.44 19.90 -28.83
CA HIS A 300 47.71 19.03 -27.71
C HIS A 300 49.19 19.24 -27.39
N VAL A 301 49.44 19.93 -26.27
CA VAL A 301 50.82 20.05 -25.76
C VAL A 301 51.27 18.62 -25.41
N GLN A 302 52.17 18.05 -26.21
CA GLN A 302 52.71 16.72 -25.95
C GLN A 302 53.57 16.76 -24.70
N ALA A 303 53.63 15.63 -23.97
CA ALA A 303 54.34 15.56 -22.68
C ALA A 303 55.84 16.00 -22.78
N GLY A 304 56.45 15.90 -23.95
CA GLY A 304 57.79 16.37 -24.23
C GLY A 304 57.92 17.90 -24.34
N GLU A 305 56.89 18.60 -24.78
CA GLU A 305 56.86 20.06 -24.90
C GLU A 305 56.63 20.77 -23.54
N LEU A 306 56.13 20.02 -22.54
CA LEU A 306 55.94 20.51 -21.16
C LEU A 306 57.27 21.03 -20.53
N SER A 307 58.41 20.58 -21.01
CA SER A 307 59.70 21.05 -20.52
C SER A 307 59.98 22.52 -20.88
N GLN A 308 59.46 23.05 -22.02
CA GLN A 308 59.56 24.46 -22.42
C GLN A 308 58.69 25.40 -21.60
N TYR A 309 57.70 24.84 -20.88
CA TYR A 309 56.77 25.62 -20.06
C TYR A 309 57.02 25.45 -18.55
N ARG A 310 58.22 24.99 -18.15
CA ARG A 310 58.62 24.87 -16.75
C ARG A 310 58.39 26.23 -16.02
N GLY A 311 57.46 26.23 -15.09
CA GLY A 311 57.07 27.44 -14.32
C GLY A 311 55.72 28.08 -14.72
N LYS A 312 55.12 27.71 -15.87
CA LYS A 312 53.80 28.19 -16.31
C LYS A 312 52.62 27.26 -15.98
N TYR A 313 52.89 26.01 -15.62
CA TYR A 313 51.87 25.03 -15.25
C TYR A 313 51.92 24.75 -13.77
N VAL A 314 50.82 25.04 -13.10
CA VAL A 314 50.59 24.68 -11.68
C VAL A 314 49.72 23.43 -11.61
N ARG A 315 50.15 22.48 -10.80
CA ARG A 315 49.30 21.30 -10.53
C ARG A 315 48.00 21.77 -9.83
N ARG A 316 46.91 21.84 -10.61
CA ARG A 316 45.64 22.44 -10.17
C ARG A 316 45.02 21.68 -9.02
N PHE A 317 45.09 20.32 -9.04
CA PHE A 317 44.52 19.45 -8.01
C PHE A 317 45.55 18.40 -7.58
N GLY A 318 45.92 18.43 -6.32
CA GLY A 318 46.67 17.34 -5.68
C GLY A 318 45.78 16.10 -5.46
N LEU A 319 46.40 14.99 -5.05
CA LEU A 319 45.66 13.72 -4.81
C LEU A 319 44.54 13.91 -3.77
N GLY A 320 44.81 14.63 -2.70
CA GLY A 320 43.79 14.92 -1.66
C GLY A 320 42.54 15.58 -2.23
N TRP A 321 42.71 16.65 -3.02
CA TRP A 321 41.58 17.34 -3.65
C TRP A 321 40.81 16.46 -4.65
N ARG A 322 41.49 15.54 -5.36
CA ARG A 322 40.82 14.59 -6.24
C ARG A 322 39.97 13.60 -5.46
N LEU A 323 40.46 13.13 -4.29
CA LEU A 323 39.73 12.22 -3.42
C LEU A 323 38.51 12.90 -2.79
N VAL A 324 38.68 14.14 -2.32
CA VAL A 324 37.57 14.94 -1.78
C VAL A 324 36.51 15.17 -2.87
N HIS A 325 36.91 15.52 -4.09
CA HIS A 325 35.96 15.69 -5.18
C HIS A 325 35.25 14.39 -5.57
N LEU A 326 35.97 13.28 -5.59
CA LEU A 326 35.38 11.96 -5.85
C LEU A 326 34.37 11.56 -4.76
N SER A 327 34.74 11.71 -3.48
CA SER A 327 33.83 11.40 -2.37
C SER A 327 32.57 12.27 -2.40
N PHE A 328 32.71 13.56 -2.70
CA PHE A 328 31.58 14.48 -2.90
C PHE A 328 30.68 14.04 -4.07
N ALA A 329 31.27 13.70 -5.21
CA ALA A 329 30.51 13.23 -6.38
C ALA A 329 29.76 11.94 -6.10
N VAL A 330 30.40 10.96 -5.46
CA VAL A 330 29.77 9.69 -5.06
C VAL A 330 28.64 9.92 -4.05
N ALA A 331 28.88 10.74 -3.03
CA ALA A 331 27.87 11.08 -2.04
C ALA A 331 26.64 11.77 -2.68
N LEU A 332 26.88 12.71 -3.61
CA LEU A 332 25.81 13.38 -4.34
C LEU A 332 25.00 12.41 -5.20
N MET A 333 25.64 11.46 -5.87
CA MET A 333 24.95 10.43 -6.65
C MET A 333 24.09 9.54 -5.75
N ILE A 334 24.61 9.11 -4.60
CA ILE A 334 23.86 8.31 -3.62
C ILE A 334 22.63 9.10 -3.13
N LEU A 335 22.82 10.36 -2.73
CA LEU A 335 21.71 11.23 -2.28
C LEU A 335 20.66 11.39 -3.36
N SER A 336 21.07 11.62 -4.60
CA SER A 336 20.16 11.79 -5.73
C SER A 336 19.37 10.50 -6.00
N LEU A 337 20.04 9.35 -6.11
CA LEU A 337 19.38 8.07 -6.40
C LEU A 337 18.41 7.68 -5.30
N THR A 338 18.85 7.68 -4.05
CA THR A 338 18.01 7.27 -2.91
C THR A 338 16.89 8.28 -2.63
N GLY A 339 17.16 9.58 -2.79
CA GLY A 339 16.18 10.65 -2.62
C GLY A 339 15.10 10.63 -3.70
N MET A 340 15.48 10.45 -4.96
CA MET A 340 14.53 10.32 -6.08
C MET A 340 13.68 9.05 -5.95
N ALA A 341 14.27 7.92 -5.57
CA ALA A 341 13.53 6.69 -5.35
C ALA A 341 12.52 6.82 -4.19
N ALA A 342 12.86 7.53 -3.12
CA ALA A 342 11.92 7.83 -2.06
C ALA A 342 10.80 8.77 -2.54
N PHE A 343 11.14 9.85 -3.24
CA PHE A 343 10.19 10.85 -3.74
C PHE A 343 9.21 10.28 -4.77
N TYR A 344 9.69 9.39 -5.64
CA TYR A 344 8.90 8.70 -6.66
C TYR A 344 8.59 7.25 -6.24
N ALA A 345 8.27 7.03 -4.98
CA ALA A 345 8.06 5.70 -4.39
C ALA A 345 7.02 4.83 -5.12
N GLU A 346 6.04 5.45 -5.80
CA GLU A 346 5.01 4.77 -6.60
C GLU A 346 5.51 4.32 -7.99
N ALA A 347 6.68 4.80 -8.43
CA ALA A 347 7.24 4.44 -9.73
C ALA A 347 7.87 3.03 -9.68
N GLY A 348 7.63 2.21 -10.71
CA GLY A 348 8.10 0.82 -10.73
C GLY A 348 9.62 0.64 -10.61
N TRP A 349 10.43 1.64 -10.98
CA TRP A 349 11.90 1.60 -10.84
C TRP A 349 12.37 1.91 -9.39
N ALA A 350 11.53 2.58 -8.58
CA ALA A 350 11.91 3.06 -7.25
C ALA A 350 12.23 1.91 -6.28
N SER A 351 11.42 0.86 -6.28
CA SER A 351 11.66 -0.35 -5.48
C SER A 351 12.97 -1.02 -5.86
N THR A 352 13.25 -1.15 -7.17
CA THR A 352 14.50 -1.75 -7.66
C THR A 352 15.74 -0.98 -7.19
N VAL A 353 15.67 0.37 -7.21
CA VAL A 353 16.77 1.20 -6.69
C VAL A 353 16.92 1.01 -5.18
N MET A 354 15.81 0.98 -4.42
CA MET A 354 15.87 0.75 -2.98
C MET A 354 16.45 -0.63 -2.63
N ASP A 355 16.08 -1.66 -3.38
CA ASP A 355 16.59 -3.03 -3.19
C ASP A 355 18.08 -3.13 -3.45
N LEU A 356 18.62 -2.36 -4.41
CA LEU A 356 20.06 -2.24 -4.67
C LEU A 356 20.83 -1.74 -3.42
N PHE A 357 20.22 -0.88 -2.62
CA PHE A 357 20.78 -0.40 -1.35
C PHE A 357 20.41 -1.27 -0.13
N GLY A 358 19.81 -2.44 -0.32
CA GLY A 358 19.41 -3.35 0.76
C GLY A 358 18.04 -3.02 1.38
N GLY A 359 17.17 -2.40 0.61
CA GLY A 359 15.81 -2.01 1.01
C GLY A 359 15.71 -0.60 1.59
N PRO A 360 14.49 -0.11 1.82
CA PRO A 360 14.25 1.31 2.21
C PRO A 360 14.94 1.73 3.50
N LYS A 361 15.08 0.83 4.48
CA LYS A 361 15.75 1.11 5.75
C LYS A 361 17.26 1.31 5.56
N ALA A 362 17.91 0.42 4.83
CA ALA A 362 19.33 0.51 4.55
C ALA A 362 19.64 1.72 3.65
N ALA A 363 18.83 1.95 2.62
CA ALA A 363 18.91 3.14 1.77
C ALA A 363 18.83 4.45 2.57
N ALA A 364 17.93 4.52 3.58
CA ALA A 364 17.82 5.70 4.46
C ALA A 364 19.08 5.92 5.30
N ILE A 365 19.77 4.87 5.75
CA ILE A 365 21.04 4.97 6.48
C ILE A 365 22.13 5.49 5.54
N VAL A 366 22.26 4.88 4.36
CA VAL A 366 23.25 5.26 3.34
C VAL A 366 23.03 6.71 2.89
N HIS A 367 21.77 7.13 2.71
CA HIS A 367 21.40 8.51 2.40
C HIS A 367 21.91 9.51 3.46
N ARG A 368 21.69 9.21 4.75
CA ARG A 368 22.14 10.07 5.85
C ARG A 368 23.67 10.13 5.94
N VAL A 369 24.35 9.00 5.77
CA VAL A 369 25.82 8.95 5.74
C VAL A 369 26.36 9.80 4.58
N ALA A 370 25.79 9.67 3.38
CA ALA A 370 26.17 10.50 2.24
C ALA A 370 25.89 11.99 2.50
N GLY A 371 24.79 12.33 3.19
CA GLY A 371 24.48 13.70 3.61
C GLY A 371 25.55 14.26 4.56
N VAL A 372 26.00 13.48 5.54
CA VAL A 372 27.08 13.90 6.45
C VAL A 372 28.39 14.14 5.70
N ILE A 373 28.75 13.28 4.71
CA ILE A 373 29.95 13.44 3.89
C ILE A 373 29.91 14.76 3.09
N ILE A 374 28.74 15.22 2.68
CA ILE A 374 28.62 16.50 1.93
C ILE A 374 28.71 17.71 2.87
N LEU A 375 28.27 17.58 4.11
CA LEU A 375 28.22 18.68 5.07
C LEU A 375 29.55 18.88 5.80
N GLY A 376 30.41 17.90 5.87
CA GLY A 376 31.62 17.98 6.66
C GLY A 376 32.85 17.50 6.12
#